data_93c8d9ea3252fc7db858ea12cc400bed
#
_entry.id   93c8d9ea3252fc7db858ea12cc400bed
#
_cell.length_a   1.000
_cell.length_b   1.000
_cell.length_c   1.000
_cell.angle_alpha   90.00
_cell.angle_beta   90.00
_cell.angle_gamma   90.00
#
_symmetry.space_group_name_H-M   'P 1'
#
loop_
_entity.id
_entity.type
_entity.pdbx_description
1 polymer ?
#
loop_
_entity_poly.entity_id
_entity_poly.type
_entity_poly.pdbx_seq_one_letter_code
_entity_poly.pdbx_strand_id
1 'polypeptide(L)'
;MLQPKRTKFRKQHTGRNNGTALRGSNVSFGEYGLKSVSRGRMTARQIEAARRAISRHVKRGGKIWIRVFPDKPITKKPLEVRMGKGKGSVEYWVAQIKPGTMLFEIEGVSEELAREAFELAAAKLPVKTTFSARTIM
;
A
#
# COMPACT_ATOMS: atom_id res chain seq x y z
N MET A 1 4.82 11.57 6.30
CA MET A 1 4.38 10.33 5.64
C MET A 1 4.01 9.29 6.67
N LEU A 2 3.30 8.27 6.24
CA LEU A 2 2.83 7.23 7.14
C LEU A 2 4.00 6.45 7.75
N GLN A 3 3.97 6.28 9.05
CA GLN A 3 4.90 5.43 9.79
C GLN A 3 4.33 5.16 11.18
N PRO A 4 4.71 4.05 11.84
CA PRO A 4 4.23 3.79 13.20
C PRO A 4 4.74 4.84 14.19
N LYS A 5 3.89 5.22 15.12
CA LYS A 5 4.27 6.12 16.22
C LYS A 5 5.14 5.41 17.26
N ARG A 6 4.84 4.15 17.52
CA ARG A 6 5.58 3.30 18.45
C ARG A 6 5.78 1.93 17.85
N THR A 7 6.92 1.32 18.15
CA THR A 7 7.21 -0.04 17.73
C THR A 7 7.77 -0.83 18.90
N LYS A 8 7.47 -2.12 18.95
CA LYS A 8 8.05 -3.02 19.94
C LYS A 8 9.53 -3.23 19.66
N PHE A 9 9.88 -3.34 18.38
CA PHE A 9 11.26 -3.46 17.92
C PHE A 9 11.52 -2.42 16.84
N ARG A 10 12.69 -1.78 16.88
CA ARG A 10 13.05 -0.77 15.88
C ARG A 10 13.35 -1.37 14.52
N LYS A 11 13.86 -2.58 14.50
CA LYS A 11 14.27 -3.28 13.28
C LYS A 11 13.64 -4.66 13.25
N GLN A 12 13.45 -5.19 12.07
CA GLN A 12 12.85 -6.51 11.86
C GLN A 12 13.63 -7.29 10.82
N HIS A 13 13.53 -8.62 10.90
CA HIS A 13 14.07 -9.47 9.85
C HIS A 13 13.32 -9.21 8.56
N THR A 14 14.05 -9.20 7.44
CA THR A 14 13.43 -8.98 6.13
C THR A 14 12.39 -10.05 5.81
N GLY A 15 12.72 -11.32 6.07
CA GLY A 15 11.78 -12.42 5.88
C GLY A 15 11.34 -12.61 4.43
N ARG A 16 10.40 -13.52 4.24
CA ARG A 16 9.76 -13.79 2.95
C ARG A 16 8.29 -13.40 3.03
N ASN A 17 7.79 -12.82 1.97
CA ASN A 17 6.40 -12.40 1.87
C ASN A 17 5.57 -13.49 1.18
N ASN A 18 5.31 -14.58 1.89
CA ASN A 18 4.61 -15.75 1.36
C ASN A 18 3.10 -15.69 1.64
N GLY A 19 2.35 -16.48 0.87
CA GLY A 19 0.92 -16.67 1.09
C GLY A 19 0.05 -15.70 0.31
N THR A 20 -1.25 -15.79 0.53
CA THR A 20 -2.27 -14.90 -0.05
C THR A 20 -3.02 -14.20 1.07
N ALA A 21 -3.62 -13.05 0.76
CA ALA A 21 -4.39 -12.31 1.75
C ALA A 21 -5.71 -13.01 2.01
N LEU A 22 -5.94 -13.41 3.28
CA LEU A 22 -7.21 -13.97 3.74
C LEU A 22 -8.08 -12.90 4.40
N ARG A 23 -7.44 -11.85 4.93
CA ARG A 23 -8.12 -10.71 5.53
C ARG A 23 -7.75 -9.45 4.76
N GLY A 24 -8.66 -8.47 4.76
CA GLY A 24 -8.42 -7.24 4.02
C GLY A 24 -8.45 -7.44 2.52
N SER A 25 -9.19 -8.45 2.04
CA SER A 25 -9.28 -8.78 0.63
C SER A 25 -10.59 -8.35 -0.02
N ASN A 26 -11.51 -7.79 0.75
CA ASN A 26 -12.80 -7.33 0.26
C ASN A 26 -12.99 -5.83 0.46
N VAL A 27 -13.80 -5.21 -0.41
CA VAL A 27 -14.20 -3.81 -0.23
C VAL A 27 -15.13 -3.76 0.97
N SER A 28 -14.72 -3.04 2.02
CA SER A 28 -15.44 -2.99 3.29
C SER A 28 -15.96 -1.60 3.65
N PHE A 29 -15.24 -0.56 3.28
CA PHE A 29 -15.57 0.82 3.66
C PHE A 29 -16.20 1.62 2.54
N GLY A 30 -15.74 1.44 1.30
CA GLY A 30 -16.19 2.19 0.15
C GLY A 30 -17.07 1.36 -0.78
N GLU A 31 -17.25 1.88 -1.98
CA GLU A 31 -18.00 1.21 -3.05
C GLU A 31 -17.07 0.47 -4.01
N TYR A 32 -15.88 1.00 -4.24
CA TYR A 32 -14.89 0.48 -5.17
C TYR A 32 -13.54 0.39 -4.50
N GLY A 33 -12.72 -0.54 -4.94
CA GLY A 33 -11.41 -0.75 -4.37
C GLY A 33 -10.35 -1.10 -5.41
N LEU A 34 -9.11 -0.86 -5.06
CA LEU A 34 -7.94 -1.26 -5.82
C LEU A 34 -7.28 -2.41 -5.08
N LYS A 35 -7.27 -3.58 -5.69
CA LYS A 35 -6.78 -4.81 -5.09
C LYS A 35 -5.47 -5.24 -5.74
N SER A 36 -4.53 -5.69 -4.94
CA SER A 36 -3.27 -6.24 -5.43
C SER A 36 -3.47 -7.65 -5.98
N VAL A 37 -2.86 -7.95 -7.12
CA VAL A 37 -2.84 -9.31 -7.68
C VAL A 37 -1.44 -9.91 -7.67
N SER A 38 -0.45 -9.17 -7.22
CA SER A 38 0.92 -9.65 -7.09
C SER A 38 1.49 -9.35 -5.71
N ARG A 39 2.62 -9.96 -5.40
CA ARG A 39 3.35 -9.71 -4.14
C ARG A 39 4.27 -8.52 -4.31
N GLY A 40 4.53 -7.85 -3.21
CA GLY A 40 5.50 -6.77 -3.22
C GLY A 40 5.53 -6.04 -1.90
N ARG A 41 6.25 -4.96 -1.90
CA ARG A 41 6.35 -4.06 -0.76
C ARG A 41 6.08 -2.65 -1.25
N MET A 42 5.17 -1.97 -0.57
CA MET A 42 4.84 -0.59 -0.90
C MET A 42 5.46 0.32 0.14
N THR A 43 6.28 1.26 -0.30
CA THR A 43 6.87 2.25 0.60
C THR A 43 5.82 3.29 0.99
N ALA A 44 6.06 3.97 2.11
CA ALA A 44 5.19 5.08 2.53
C ALA A 44 5.07 6.15 1.43
N ARG A 45 6.15 6.39 0.69
CA ARG A 45 6.16 7.35 -0.43
C ARG A 45 5.27 6.91 -1.58
N GLN A 46 5.29 5.62 -1.91
CA GLN A 46 4.44 5.07 -2.97
C GLN A 46 2.96 5.15 -2.59
N ILE A 47 2.64 4.83 -1.35
CA ILE A 47 1.26 4.94 -0.83
C ILE A 47 0.78 6.39 -0.95
N GLU A 48 1.59 7.34 -0.53
CA GLU A 48 1.25 8.76 -0.59
C GLU A 48 1.11 9.26 -2.04
N ALA A 49 2.00 8.83 -2.93
CA ALA A 49 1.93 9.20 -4.34
C ALA A 49 0.64 8.69 -4.99
N ALA A 50 0.26 7.45 -4.70
CA ALA A 50 -0.98 6.87 -5.20
C ALA A 50 -2.21 7.59 -4.66
N ARG A 51 -2.22 7.89 -3.35
CA ARG A 51 -3.31 8.63 -2.72
C ARG A 51 -3.50 10.00 -3.37
N ARG A 52 -2.40 10.71 -3.61
CA ARG A 52 -2.46 12.02 -4.26
C ARG A 52 -2.98 11.93 -5.69
N ALA A 53 -2.59 10.90 -6.43
CA ALA A 53 -3.08 10.69 -7.80
C ALA A 53 -4.59 10.49 -7.81
N ILE A 54 -5.12 9.68 -6.88
CA ILE A 54 -6.57 9.48 -6.76
C ILE A 54 -7.27 10.78 -6.40
N SER A 55 -6.76 11.47 -5.38
CA SER A 55 -7.37 12.71 -4.88
C SER A 55 -7.43 13.80 -5.95
N ARG A 56 -6.37 13.94 -6.75
CA ARG A 56 -6.35 14.92 -7.84
C ARG A 56 -7.37 14.61 -8.91
N HIS A 57 -7.49 13.33 -9.27
CA HIS A 57 -8.39 12.93 -10.35
C HIS A 57 -9.85 13.14 -9.97
N VAL A 58 -10.21 12.82 -8.74
CA VAL A 58 -11.60 12.98 -8.27
C VAL A 58 -11.91 14.41 -7.79
N LYS A 59 -10.93 15.31 -7.80
CA LYS A 59 -11.08 16.74 -7.47
C LYS A 59 -11.81 17.00 -6.16
N ARG A 60 -11.39 16.29 -5.10
CA ARG A 60 -11.99 16.37 -3.77
C ARG A 60 -13.41 15.80 -3.66
N GLY A 61 -13.90 15.17 -4.73
CA GLY A 61 -15.15 14.41 -4.66
C GLY A 61 -14.92 13.09 -3.95
N GLY A 62 -15.96 12.63 -3.22
CA GLY A 62 -15.90 11.33 -2.58
C GLY A 62 -14.96 11.24 -1.39
N LYS A 63 -14.79 10.01 -0.90
CA LYS A 63 -13.96 9.71 0.24
C LYS A 63 -13.02 8.56 -0.13
N ILE A 64 -11.76 8.65 0.32
CA ILE A 64 -10.73 7.67 0.04
C ILE A 64 -10.26 7.03 1.35
N TRP A 65 -10.14 5.70 1.35
CA TRP A 65 -9.54 4.97 2.47
C TRP A 65 -8.26 4.31 2.01
N ILE A 66 -7.21 4.44 2.81
CA ILE A 66 -5.97 3.70 2.62
C ILE A 66 -6.08 2.45 3.48
N ARG A 67 -6.10 1.26 2.84
CA ARG A 67 -6.30 0.00 3.55
C ARG A 67 -5.01 -0.66 4.01
N VAL A 68 -3.87 -0.13 3.64
CA VAL A 68 -2.55 -0.66 4.01
C VAL A 68 -1.78 0.36 4.80
N PHE A 69 -0.90 -0.12 5.69
CA PHE A 69 -0.07 0.75 6.49
C PHE A 69 1.38 0.27 6.47
N PRO A 70 2.35 1.17 6.27
CA PRO A 70 3.77 0.80 6.21
C PRO A 70 4.33 0.63 7.62
N ASP A 71 4.21 -0.57 8.15
CA ASP A 71 4.63 -0.88 9.52
C ASP A 71 5.93 -1.70 9.60
N LYS A 72 6.50 -2.08 8.46
CA LYS A 72 7.76 -2.83 8.42
C LYS A 72 8.93 -1.89 8.15
N PRO A 73 9.91 -1.82 9.05
CA PRO A 73 11.10 -1.00 8.82
C PRO A 73 12.09 -1.72 7.89
N ILE A 74 12.61 -0.98 6.93
CA ILE A 74 13.67 -1.47 6.03
C ILE A 74 14.97 -0.74 6.37
N THR A 75 16.01 -1.53 6.61
CA THR A 75 17.32 -1.00 6.95
C THR A 75 18.23 -1.05 5.75
N LYS A 76 19.19 -0.12 5.71
CA LYS A 76 20.18 -0.07 4.66
C LYS A 76 21.49 0.39 5.26
N LYS A 77 22.58 -0.30 4.90
CA LYS A 77 23.91 0.14 5.26
C LYS A 77 24.47 1.02 4.14
N PRO A 78 25.26 2.07 4.49
CA PRO A 78 25.99 2.81 3.47
C PRO A 78 26.89 1.88 2.66
N LEU A 79 27.12 2.21 1.41
CA LEU A 79 27.98 1.41 0.53
C LEU A 79 29.42 1.25 1.08
N GLU A 80 29.87 2.19 1.88
CA GLU A 80 31.21 2.22 2.47
C GLU A 80 31.35 1.37 3.72
N VAL A 81 30.25 0.88 4.29
CA VAL A 81 30.28 0.11 5.53
C VAL A 81 30.39 -1.38 5.20
N ARG A 82 31.36 -2.04 5.86
CA ARG A 82 31.58 -3.48 5.69
C ARG A 82 30.39 -4.28 6.23
N MET A 83 30.08 -5.38 5.56
CA MET A 83 29.06 -6.30 6.03
C MET A 83 29.48 -6.96 7.33
N GLY A 84 28.50 -7.31 8.18
CA GLY A 84 28.75 -8.05 9.40
C GLY A 84 28.92 -7.23 10.68
N LYS A 85 28.91 -5.91 10.61
CA LYS A 85 29.01 -5.05 11.79
C LYS A 85 27.64 -4.64 12.33
N GLY A 86 26.70 -5.58 12.38
CA GLY A 86 25.36 -5.32 12.83
C GLY A 86 24.44 -4.81 11.72
N LYS A 87 23.16 -4.69 12.04
CA LYS A 87 22.13 -4.26 11.10
C LYS A 87 22.19 -2.75 10.91
N GLY A 88 22.04 -2.29 9.68
CA GLY A 88 22.02 -0.86 9.36
C GLY A 88 20.86 -0.13 10.03
N SER A 89 20.85 1.19 9.95
CA SER A 89 19.78 2.03 10.48
C SER A 89 18.51 1.89 9.64
N VAL A 90 17.36 2.16 10.26
CA VAL A 90 16.08 2.19 9.55
C VAL A 90 16.09 3.38 8.58
N GLU A 91 15.85 3.10 7.30
CA GLU A 91 15.87 4.13 6.27
C GLU A 91 14.46 4.51 5.82
N TYR A 92 13.57 3.51 5.70
CA TYR A 92 12.20 3.77 5.29
C TYR A 92 11.28 2.65 5.79
N TRP A 93 9.97 2.89 5.66
CA TRP A 93 8.94 1.97 6.10
C TRP A 93 8.15 1.45 4.91
N VAL A 94 7.77 0.17 4.95
CA VAL A 94 7.00 -0.45 3.89
C VAL A 94 5.83 -1.25 4.44
N ALA A 95 4.79 -1.40 3.61
CA ALA A 95 3.72 -2.36 3.83
C ALA A 95 4.02 -3.60 2.99
N GLN A 96 3.95 -4.77 3.60
CA GLN A 96 4.08 -6.04 2.86
C GLN A 96 2.74 -6.35 2.21
N ILE A 97 2.76 -6.55 0.89
CA ILE A 97 1.56 -6.78 0.11
C ILE A 97 1.54 -8.21 -0.39
N LYS A 98 0.45 -8.91 -0.13
CA LYS A 98 0.18 -10.25 -0.62
C LYS A 98 -0.88 -10.18 -1.71
N PRO A 99 -0.91 -11.14 -2.65
CA PRO A 99 -1.99 -11.19 -3.64
C PRO A 99 -3.35 -11.21 -2.94
N GLY A 100 -4.27 -10.39 -3.41
CA GLY A 100 -5.60 -10.26 -2.83
C GLY A 100 -5.77 -9.15 -1.81
N THR A 101 -4.70 -8.44 -1.44
CA THR A 101 -4.79 -7.34 -0.47
C THR A 101 -5.49 -6.13 -1.09
N MET A 102 -6.49 -5.59 -0.37
CA MET A 102 -7.13 -4.34 -0.75
C MET A 102 -6.21 -3.18 -0.38
N LEU A 103 -5.87 -2.35 -1.35
CA LEU A 103 -4.91 -1.25 -1.15
C LEU A 103 -5.61 0.07 -0.83
N PHE A 104 -6.61 0.42 -1.64
CA PHE A 104 -7.37 1.66 -1.48
C PHE A 104 -8.85 1.38 -1.72
N GLU A 105 -9.70 2.19 -1.11
CA GLU A 105 -11.13 2.16 -1.38
C GLU A 105 -11.62 3.59 -1.62
N ILE A 106 -12.70 3.73 -2.38
CA ILE A 106 -13.29 5.01 -2.70
C ILE A 106 -14.81 4.91 -2.72
N GLU A 107 -15.48 5.97 -2.31
CA GLU A 107 -16.93 6.09 -2.44
C GLU A 107 -17.31 7.52 -2.84
N GLY A 108 -18.56 7.68 -3.27
CA GLY A 108 -19.07 9.01 -3.62
C GLY A 108 -18.70 9.47 -5.01
N VAL A 109 -18.22 8.57 -5.87
CA VAL A 109 -17.89 8.86 -7.27
C VAL A 109 -18.46 7.77 -8.17
N SER A 110 -18.58 8.06 -9.46
CA SER A 110 -19.03 7.07 -10.42
C SER A 110 -18.00 5.97 -10.60
N GLU A 111 -18.43 4.80 -11.04
CA GLU A 111 -17.53 3.67 -11.32
C GLU A 111 -16.46 4.07 -12.34
N GLU A 112 -16.86 4.77 -13.41
CA GLU A 112 -15.95 5.20 -14.46
C GLU A 112 -14.85 6.12 -13.90
N LEU A 113 -15.23 7.09 -13.09
CA LEU A 113 -14.28 8.00 -12.46
C LEU A 113 -13.36 7.26 -11.50
N ALA A 114 -13.90 6.31 -10.74
CA ALA A 114 -13.10 5.49 -9.82
C ALA A 114 -12.09 4.63 -10.57
N ARG A 115 -12.49 4.03 -11.70
CA ARG A 115 -11.56 3.23 -12.53
C ARG A 115 -10.40 4.07 -13.05
N GLU A 116 -10.70 5.26 -13.54
CA GLU A 116 -9.67 6.17 -14.05
C GLU A 116 -8.71 6.60 -12.94
N ALA A 117 -9.24 6.96 -11.77
CA ALA A 117 -8.43 7.37 -10.63
C ALA A 117 -7.50 6.24 -10.17
N PHE A 118 -8.01 5.02 -10.09
CA PHE A 118 -7.22 3.87 -9.68
C PHE A 118 -6.18 3.45 -10.72
N GLU A 119 -6.46 3.67 -11.99
CA GLU A 119 -5.48 3.44 -13.05
C GLU A 119 -4.28 4.37 -12.90
N LEU A 120 -4.54 5.65 -12.62
CA LEU A 120 -3.47 6.62 -12.35
C LEU A 120 -2.69 6.26 -11.08
N ALA A 121 -3.39 5.80 -10.04
CA ALA A 121 -2.75 5.38 -8.80
C ALA A 121 -1.89 4.13 -9.02
N ALA A 122 -2.38 3.17 -9.79
CA ALA A 122 -1.66 1.92 -10.06
C ALA A 122 -0.30 2.17 -10.73
N ALA A 123 -0.19 3.21 -11.55
CA ALA A 123 1.06 3.58 -12.19
C ALA A 123 2.13 4.03 -11.19
N LYS A 124 1.75 4.38 -9.96
CA LYS A 124 2.67 4.79 -8.89
C LYS A 124 3.06 3.63 -7.98
N LEU A 125 2.51 2.45 -8.19
CA LEU A 125 2.68 1.30 -7.30
C LEU A 125 3.57 0.24 -7.91
N PRO A 126 4.33 -0.51 -7.07
CA PRO A 126 5.23 -1.57 -7.54
C PRO A 126 4.53 -2.89 -7.78
N VAL A 127 3.24 -3.01 -7.48
CA VAL A 127 2.48 -4.26 -7.60
C VAL A 127 1.45 -4.14 -8.71
N LYS A 128 1.11 -5.28 -9.31
CA LYS A 128 0.00 -5.34 -10.25
C LYS A 128 -1.32 -5.29 -9.47
N THR A 129 -2.30 -4.58 -10.03
CA THR A 129 -3.56 -4.32 -9.35
C THR A 129 -4.75 -4.62 -10.25
N THR A 130 -5.91 -4.78 -9.62
CA THR A 130 -7.18 -4.94 -10.32
C THR A 130 -8.25 -4.09 -9.62
N PHE A 131 -9.22 -3.66 -10.39
CA PHE A 131 -10.37 -2.92 -9.87
C PHE A 131 -11.35 -3.91 -9.24
N SER A 132 -11.94 -3.53 -8.11
CA SER A 132 -12.92 -4.34 -7.41
C SER A 132 -14.09 -3.47 -6.99
N ALA A 133 -15.31 -4.01 -7.13
CA ALA A 133 -16.51 -3.36 -6.65
C ALA A 133 -17.02 -4.08 -5.41
N ARG A 134 -17.75 -3.36 -4.56
CA ARG A 134 -18.33 -3.94 -3.37
C ARG A 134 -19.40 -4.97 -3.76
N THR A 135 -19.28 -6.17 -3.20
CA THR A 135 -20.28 -7.21 -3.40
C THR A 135 -21.47 -6.94 -2.49
N ILE A 136 -22.64 -6.79 -3.10
CA ILE A 136 -23.90 -6.65 -2.37
C ILE A 136 -24.56 -8.02 -2.35
N MET A 137 -24.75 -8.54 -1.15
CA MET A 137 -25.47 -9.80 -0.97
C MET A 137 -26.83 -9.55 -0.34
#